data_b08d85229de0c4ddf906aa2431d30718
#
_entry.id   b08d85229de0c4ddf906aa2431d30718
#
_cell.length_a   1.000
_cell.length_b   1.000
_cell.length_c   1.000
_cell.angle_alpha   90.00
_cell.angle_beta   90.00
_cell.angle_gamma   90.00
#
_symmetry.space_group_name_H-M   'P 1'
#
loop_
_entity.id
_entity.type
_entity.pdbx_description
1 polymer ?
#
loop_
_entity_poly.entity_id
_entity_poly.type
_entity_poly.pdbx_seq_one_letter_code
_entity_poly.pdbx_strand_id
1 'polypeptide(L)'
;MNNKNVGVVGLGAMGRGIARSLLRAGFKVHACDVRDVVTQQFASEGGVACASPAQMAEACDVIITVVVNAEQTETVLFGENGAVAAMRPASLVIGCATVAPTYAVELGQRLADQGLLYIDGPISGGAAKAAAGEMTMMTSGPQAAYAKAETVLAGMAGKVYRLGDAHGLGSKVKIINQLLAGVHIAASAEAMALGLREGVDADALYEVITHSAGNSWMFENRVPHILKADYTPLSAVDIFVKDLGLVLDTARASKFPLPLSATAHQMFMQASSAGFGREDDSAVIKIFPGIDLPTAKPDSV
;
A
#
# COMPACT_ATOMS: atom_id res chain seq x y z
N MET A 1 -17.89 3.55 27.73
CA MET A 1 -17.98 4.45 26.56
C MET A 1 -16.84 4.06 25.66
N ASN A 2 -17.12 3.50 24.47
CA ASN A 2 -16.07 3.14 23.54
C ASN A 2 -15.34 4.41 23.13
N ASN A 3 -14.06 4.49 23.44
CA ASN A 3 -13.20 5.58 22.99
C ASN A 3 -13.12 5.51 21.46
N LYS A 4 -13.88 6.40 20.79
CA LYS A 4 -13.95 6.42 19.32
C LYS A 4 -12.75 7.12 18.67
N ASN A 5 -11.72 7.46 19.44
CA ASN A 5 -10.53 8.12 18.92
C ASN A 5 -9.59 7.09 18.28
N VAL A 6 -9.23 7.34 17.02
CA VAL A 6 -8.27 6.54 16.27
C VAL A 6 -7.27 7.46 15.58
N GLY A 7 -6.01 7.07 15.59
CA GLY A 7 -4.94 7.79 14.94
C GLY A 7 -4.55 7.18 13.60
N VAL A 8 -4.34 8.01 12.57
CA VAL A 8 -3.82 7.60 11.26
C VAL A 8 -2.57 8.40 10.94
N VAL A 9 -1.44 7.72 10.78
CA VAL A 9 -0.17 8.33 10.36
C VAL A 9 0.10 8.01 8.91
N GLY A 10 0.29 9.06 8.10
CA GLY A 10 0.45 8.98 6.66
C GLY A 10 -0.89 9.14 5.94
N LEU A 11 -1.07 10.29 5.29
CA LEU A 11 -2.25 10.67 4.52
C LEU A 11 -1.97 10.67 3.00
N GLY A 12 -1.14 9.72 2.55
CA GLY A 12 -0.94 9.44 1.13
C GLY A 12 -2.22 8.86 0.48
N ALA A 13 -2.08 8.34 -0.75
CA ALA A 13 -3.21 7.83 -1.53
C ALA A 13 -4.11 6.84 -0.75
N MET A 14 -3.50 5.91 0.00
CA MET A 14 -4.21 4.93 0.80
C MET A 14 -4.69 5.49 2.14
N GLY A 15 -3.79 6.18 2.87
CA GLY A 15 -4.07 6.61 4.24
C GLY A 15 -5.18 7.65 4.34
N ARG A 16 -5.29 8.58 3.39
CA ARG A 16 -6.40 9.55 3.34
C ARG A 16 -7.73 8.84 3.10
N GLY A 17 -7.73 7.81 2.24
CA GLY A 17 -8.91 6.97 2.01
C GLY A 17 -9.36 6.25 3.27
N ILE A 18 -8.43 5.62 3.98
CA ILE A 18 -8.68 4.95 5.28
C ILE A 18 -9.23 5.95 6.31
N ALA A 19 -8.58 7.08 6.46
CA ALA A 19 -8.98 8.10 7.43
C ALA A 19 -10.41 8.61 7.17
N ARG A 20 -10.77 8.86 5.90
CA ARG A 20 -12.13 9.22 5.50
C ARG A 20 -13.15 8.10 5.74
N SER A 21 -12.76 6.85 5.50
CA SER A 21 -13.63 5.71 5.77
C SER A 21 -13.95 5.59 7.26
N LEU A 22 -12.96 5.77 8.11
CA LEU A 22 -13.12 5.78 9.57
C LEU A 22 -13.99 6.94 10.05
N LEU A 23 -13.87 8.16 9.47
CA LEU A 23 -14.78 9.28 9.77
C LEU A 23 -16.22 8.91 9.45
N ARG A 24 -16.49 8.32 8.26
CA ARG A 24 -17.84 7.85 7.88
C ARG A 24 -18.37 6.76 8.80
N ALA A 25 -17.49 5.91 9.33
CA ALA A 25 -17.85 4.89 10.33
C ALA A 25 -18.09 5.47 11.73
N GLY A 26 -17.97 6.79 11.91
CA GLY A 26 -18.29 7.50 13.14
C GLY A 26 -17.15 7.56 14.15
N PHE A 27 -15.91 7.31 13.75
CA PHE A 27 -14.73 7.52 14.58
C PHE A 27 -14.32 9.00 14.59
N LYS A 28 -13.75 9.45 15.69
CA LYS A 28 -12.99 10.69 15.75
C LYS A 28 -11.57 10.39 15.31
N VAL A 29 -11.23 10.78 14.08
CA VAL A 29 -9.95 10.45 13.45
C VAL A 29 -8.96 11.56 13.67
N HIS A 30 -7.88 11.24 14.37
CA HIS A 30 -6.71 12.08 14.52
C HIS A 30 -5.70 11.67 13.45
N ALA A 31 -5.07 12.64 12.78
CA ALA A 31 -4.14 12.30 11.70
C ALA A 31 -2.92 13.19 11.69
N CYS A 32 -1.78 12.64 11.26
CA CYS A 32 -0.60 13.40 10.92
C CYS A 32 0.06 12.87 9.63
N ASP A 33 0.72 13.77 8.93
CA ASP A 33 1.54 13.49 7.73
C ASP A 33 2.72 14.46 7.76
N VAL A 34 3.83 14.10 7.15
CA VAL A 34 5.00 15.00 7.03
C VAL A 34 4.68 16.26 6.22
N ARG A 35 3.59 16.27 5.47
CA ARG A 35 3.09 17.41 4.69
C ARG A 35 1.92 18.07 5.43
N ASP A 36 2.19 19.14 6.15
CA ASP A 36 1.18 19.87 6.94
C ASP A 36 -0.07 20.24 6.14
N VAL A 37 0.08 20.62 4.88
CA VAL A 37 -1.04 20.96 3.99
C VAL A 37 -2.06 19.81 3.90
N VAL A 38 -1.59 18.57 3.80
CA VAL A 38 -2.47 17.40 3.71
C VAL A 38 -3.22 17.14 5.01
N THR A 39 -2.54 17.35 6.14
CA THR A 39 -3.11 17.22 7.48
C THR A 39 -4.17 18.30 7.73
N GLN A 40 -3.92 19.55 7.34
CA GLN A 40 -4.89 20.63 7.45
C GLN A 40 -6.11 20.45 6.53
N GLN A 41 -5.90 19.94 5.31
CA GLN A 41 -7.01 19.58 4.43
C GLN A 41 -7.90 18.51 5.07
N PHE A 42 -7.30 17.47 5.68
CA PHE A 42 -8.06 16.44 6.36
C PHE A 42 -8.84 17.00 7.57
N ALA A 43 -8.27 17.96 8.29
CA ALA A 43 -8.98 18.64 9.39
C ALA A 43 -10.23 19.39 8.88
N SER A 44 -10.17 20.02 7.71
CA SER A 44 -11.33 20.69 7.10
C SER A 44 -12.43 19.71 6.67
N GLU A 45 -12.10 18.42 6.53
CA GLU A 45 -13.04 17.32 6.23
C GLU A 45 -13.68 16.71 7.51
N GLY A 46 -13.38 17.25 8.70
CA GLY A 46 -13.92 16.77 9.99
C GLY A 46 -12.96 15.90 10.79
N GLY A 47 -11.72 15.71 10.36
CA GLY A 47 -10.66 15.08 11.12
C GLY A 47 -10.04 16.01 12.17
N VAL A 48 -9.08 15.49 12.91
CA VAL A 48 -8.26 16.26 13.86
C VAL A 48 -6.81 16.24 13.40
N ALA A 49 -6.26 17.42 13.07
CA ALA A 49 -4.85 17.56 12.72
C ALA A 49 -3.97 17.42 13.97
N CYS A 50 -2.92 16.60 13.87
CA CYS A 50 -1.90 16.46 14.89
C CYS A 50 -0.54 16.84 14.31
N ALA A 51 0.28 17.55 15.09
CA ALA A 51 1.60 17.98 14.67
C ALA A 51 2.64 16.84 14.67
N SER A 52 2.39 15.75 15.42
CA SER A 52 3.28 14.60 15.49
C SER A 52 2.55 13.31 15.85
N PRO A 53 3.16 12.14 15.58
CA PRO A 53 2.66 10.87 16.06
C PRO A 53 2.54 10.79 17.59
N ALA A 54 3.46 11.39 18.34
CA ALA A 54 3.40 11.45 19.80
C ALA A 54 2.16 12.19 20.30
N GLN A 55 1.91 13.42 19.78
CA GLN A 55 0.70 14.18 20.13
C GLN A 55 -0.59 13.40 19.82
N MET A 56 -0.61 12.70 18.70
CA MET A 56 -1.76 11.88 18.32
C MET A 56 -1.96 10.70 19.29
N ALA A 57 -0.87 10.07 19.74
CA ALA A 57 -0.89 8.92 20.63
C ALA A 57 -1.43 9.26 22.03
N GLU A 58 -1.29 10.49 22.52
CA GLU A 58 -1.88 10.94 23.78
C GLU A 58 -3.42 10.81 23.79
N ALA A 59 -4.04 11.02 22.62
CA ALA A 59 -5.49 11.02 22.47
C ALA A 59 -6.07 9.66 22.00
N CYS A 60 -5.25 8.79 21.41
CA CYS A 60 -5.70 7.61 20.68
C CYS A 60 -5.16 6.32 21.29
N ASP A 61 -6.03 5.31 21.46
CA ASP A 61 -5.63 3.97 21.90
C ASP A 61 -5.33 3.02 20.73
N VAL A 62 -5.65 3.42 19.51
CA VAL A 62 -5.36 2.69 18.27
C VAL A 62 -4.67 3.62 17.30
N ILE A 63 -3.47 3.25 16.87
CA ILE A 63 -2.65 3.97 15.90
C ILE A 63 -2.51 3.11 14.65
N ILE A 64 -2.86 3.66 13.50
CA ILE A 64 -2.75 3.01 12.19
C ILE A 64 -1.61 3.68 11.44
N THR A 65 -0.56 2.93 11.09
CA THR A 65 0.56 3.46 10.32
C THR A 65 0.39 3.09 8.84
N VAL A 66 0.19 4.10 7.98
CA VAL A 66 -0.02 3.94 6.54
C VAL A 66 1.12 4.62 5.79
N VAL A 67 2.30 4.10 5.99
CA VAL A 67 3.56 4.59 5.41
C VAL A 67 4.12 3.59 4.40
N VAL A 68 5.19 3.97 3.68
CA VAL A 68 5.66 3.21 2.52
C VAL A 68 6.54 2.01 2.89
N ASN A 69 7.36 2.13 3.95
CA ASN A 69 8.42 1.17 4.27
C ASN A 69 8.70 1.04 5.77
N ALA A 70 9.64 0.16 6.13
CA ALA A 70 10.06 -0.06 7.50
C ALA A 70 10.73 1.18 8.11
N GLU A 71 11.56 1.90 7.36
CA GLU A 71 12.27 3.10 7.86
C GLU A 71 11.28 4.19 8.29
N GLN A 72 10.26 4.45 7.47
CA GLN A 72 9.19 5.38 7.84
C GLN A 72 8.38 4.87 9.03
N THR A 73 8.15 3.55 9.12
CA THR A 73 7.50 2.93 10.29
C THR A 73 8.32 3.15 11.56
N GLU A 74 9.65 2.98 11.50
CA GLU A 74 10.55 3.26 12.62
C GLU A 74 10.47 4.74 13.05
N THR A 75 10.53 5.65 12.09
CA THR A 75 10.43 7.10 12.36
C THR A 75 9.12 7.46 13.05
N VAL A 76 7.99 6.91 12.55
CA VAL A 76 6.65 7.19 13.08
C VAL A 76 6.45 6.62 14.49
N LEU A 77 7.00 5.44 14.76
CA LEU A 77 6.79 4.75 16.03
C LEU A 77 7.83 5.10 17.07
N PHE A 78 9.11 5.17 16.69
CA PHE A 78 10.24 5.25 17.63
C PHE A 78 11.14 6.48 17.43
N GLY A 79 10.86 7.34 16.44
CA GLY A 79 11.59 8.59 16.22
C GLY A 79 11.41 9.59 17.36
N GLU A 80 12.06 10.76 17.29
CA GLU A 80 12.07 11.79 18.34
C GLU A 80 10.65 12.20 18.80
N ASN A 81 9.70 12.29 17.86
CA ASN A 81 8.28 12.57 18.14
C ASN A 81 7.40 11.35 17.79
N GLY A 82 7.95 10.15 17.97
CA GLY A 82 7.29 8.88 17.66
C GLY A 82 6.15 8.54 18.62
N ALA A 83 5.22 7.75 18.13
CA ALA A 83 3.99 7.45 18.87
C ALA A 83 4.23 6.62 20.14
N VAL A 84 5.16 5.67 20.12
CA VAL A 84 5.32 4.64 21.17
C VAL A 84 5.57 5.23 22.55
N ALA A 85 6.40 6.27 22.66
CA ALA A 85 6.73 6.90 23.93
C ALA A 85 5.51 7.59 24.60
N ALA A 86 4.49 7.96 23.83
CA ALA A 86 3.28 8.62 24.32
C ALA A 86 2.06 7.67 24.39
N MET A 87 2.19 6.43 23.90
CA MET A 87 1.11 5.44 23.95
C MET A 87 0.88 4.91 25.36
N ARG A 88 -0.39 4.73 25.70
CA ARG A 88 -0.78 4.09 26.96
C ARG A 88 -0.57 2.57 26.88
N PRO A 89 -0.31 1.90 28.04
CA PRO A 89 -0.26 0.44 28.07
C PRO A 89 -1.51 -0.21 27.44
N ALA A 90 -1.32 -1.33 26.79
CA ALA A 90 -2.34 -2.05 26.03
C ALA A 90 -2.96 -1.26 24.85
N SER A 91 -2.37 -0.13 24.43
CA SER A 91 -2.72 0.51 23.15
C SER A 91 -2.29 -0.36 21.97
N LEU A 92 -2.92 -0.15 20.82
CA LEU A 92 -2.74 -0.98 19.63
C LEU A 92 -2.09 -0.20 18.50
N VAL A 93 -1.11 -0.81 17.85
CA VAL A 93 -0.58 -0.39 16.54
C VAL A 93 -1.10 -1.34 15.46
N ILE A 94 -1.63 -0.81 14.37
CA ILE A 94 -1.95 -1.55 13.14
C ILE A 94 -0.96 -1.09 12.07
N GLY A 95 -0.02 -1.96 11.70
CA GLY A 95 1.00 -1.70 10.68
C GLY A 95 0.49 -2.04 9.29
N CYS A 96 0.28 -1.03 8.43
CA CYS A 96 -0.24 -1.24 7.07
C CYS A 96 0.85 -1.20 5.99
N ALA A 97 2.09 -0.87 6.33
CA ALA A 97 3.21 -0.83 5.39
C ALA A 97 3.54 -2.22 4.83
N THR A 98 3.97 -2.28 3.57
CA THR A 98 4.56 -3.48 3.01
C THR A 98 6.03 -3.56 3.45
N VAL A 99 6.32 -4.53 4.30
CA VAL A 99 7.62 -4.73 4.94
C VAL A 99 8.07 -6.19 4.86
N ALA A 100 9.35 -6.44 5.17
CA ALA A 100 9.85 -7.81 5.31
C ALA A 100 9.11 -8.54 6.45
N PRO A 101 8.73 -9.82 6.28
CA PRO A 101 8.07 -10.58 7.33
C PRO A 101 8.86 -10.67 8.64
N THR A 102 10.19 -10.73 8.55
CA THR A 102 11.10 -10.72 9.72
C THR A 102 11.00 -9.39 10.49
N TYR A 103 10.95 -8.28 9.79
CA TYR A 103 10.75 -6.97 10.40
C TYR A 103 9.40 -6.89 11.14
N ALA A 104 8.32 -7.41 10.54
CA ALA A 104 7.00 -7.41 11.21
C ALA A 104 7.00 -8.24 12.50
N VAL A 105 7.74 -9.35 12.53
CA VAL A 105 7.95 -10.17 13.75
C VAL A 105 8.72 -9.38 14.80
N GLU A 106 9.85 -8.77 14.44
CA GLU A 106 10.70 -7.97 15.33
C GLU A 106 9.94 -6.76 15.88
N LEU A 107 9.18 -6.06 15.04
CA LEU A 107 8.34 -4.93 15.45
C LEU A 107 7.29 -5.37 16.48
N GLY A 108 6.62 -6.50 16.21
CA GLY A 108 5.62 -7.06 17.13
C GLY A 108 6.21 -7.38 18.51
N GLN A 109 7.41 -7.96 18.56
CA GLN A 109 8.10 -8.23 19.83
C GLN A 109 8.48 -6.94 20.55
N ARG A 110 9.07 -5.98 19.85
CA ARG A 110 9.47 -4.68 20.43
C ARG A 110 8.29 -3.90 21.01
N LEU A 111 7.13 -3.94 20.35
CA LEU A 111 5.91 -3.32 20.85
C LEU A 111 5.35 -4.06 22.07
N ALA A 112 5.40 -5.40 22.07
CA ALA A 112 5.00 -6.21 23.22
C ALA A 112 5.89 -5.95 24.45
N ASP A 113 7.18 -5.77 24.28
CA ASP A 113 8.14 -5.41 25.34
C ASP A 113 7.83 -4.03 25.97
N GLN A 114 7.11 -3.17 25.22
CA GLN A 114 6.59 -1.87 25.70
C GLN A 114 5.14 -1.98 26.28
N GLY A 115 4.60 -3.19 26.38
CA GLY A 115 3.24 -3.42 26.83
C GLY A 115 2.16 -3.00 25.83
N LEU A 116 2.51 -2.90 24.54
CA LEU A 116 1.60 -2.52 23.46
C LEU A 116 1.17 -3.75 22.63
N LEU A 117 0.03 -3.61 21.97
CA LEU A 117 -0.48 -4.61 21.04
C LEU A 117 -0.11 -4.26 19.61
N TYR A 118 0.04 -5.27 18.76
CA TYR A 118 0.36 -5.08 17.35
C TYR A 118 -0.48 -6.00 16.46
N ILE A 119 -0.94 -5.44 15.32
CA ILE A 119 -1.43 -6.20 14.17
C ILE A 119 -0.51 -5.90 12.99
N ASP A 120 0.16 -6.92 12.48
CA ASP A 120 0.78 -6.93 11.16
C ASP A 120 -0.35 -7.00 10.13
N GLY A 121 -0.70 -5.87 9.52
CA GLY A 121 -1.92 -5.70 8.75
C GLY A 121 -1.74 -4.98 7.41
N PRO A 122 -0.86 -5.45 6.51
CA PRO A 122 -0.74 -4.85 5.19
C PRO A 122 -2.04 -4.93 4.40
N ILE A 123 -2.19 -3.97 3.48
CA ILE A 123 -3.42 -3.66 2.74
C ILE A 123 -3.27 -3.90 1.24
N SER A 124 -4.39 -4.13 0.56
CA SER A 124 -4.48 -4.25 -0.89
C SER A 124 -5.81 -3.68 -1.40
N GLY A 125 -5.83 -3.18 -2.64
CA GLY A 125 -7.05 -2.70 -3.32
C GLY A 125 -6.92 -1.31 -3.95
N GLY A 126 -5.84 -0.58 -3.68
CA GLY A 126 -5.60 0.75 -4.24
C GLY A 126 -6.43 1.87 -3.59
N ALA A 127 -6.20 3.11 -4.01
CA ALA A 127 -6.76 4.31 -3.41
C ALA A 127 -8.31 4.35 -3.46
N ALA A 128 -8.91 3.86 -4.54
CA ALA A 128 -10.37 3.84 -4.69
C ALA A 128 -11.03 2.94 -3.64
N LYS A 129 -10.53 1.71 -3.45
CA LYS A 129 -11.03 0.80 -2.40
C LYS A 129 -10.73 1.31 -1.00
N ALA A 130 -9.60 1.99 -0.78
CA ALA A 130 -9.31 2.65 0.50
C ALA A 130 -10.36 3.73 0.81
N ALA A 131 -10.67 4.58 -0.16
CA ALA A 131 -11.68 5.61 -0.02
C ALA A 131 -13.10 5.05 0.21
N ALA A 132 -13.43 3.92 -0.42
CA ALA A 132 -14.72 3.24 -0.22
C ALA A 132 -14.82 2.46 1.09
N GLY A 133 -13.71 2.17 1.78
CA GLY A 133 -13.68 1.25 2.93
C GLY A 133 -13.75 -0.23 2.53
N GLU A 134 -13.38 -0.53 1.28
CA GLU A 134 -13.51 -1.86 0.66
C GLU A 134 -12.17 -2.56 0.46
N MET A 135 -11.13 -2.11 1.15
CA MET A 135 -9.82 -2.75 1.06
C MET A 135 -9.86 -4.20 1.52
N THR A 136 -8.89 -4.96 1.03
CA THR A 136 -8.51 -6.25 1.59
C THR A 136 -7.34 -6.06 2.55
N MET A 137 -7.46 -6.58 3.77
CA MET A 137 -6.38 -6.62 4.75
C MET A 137 -5.91 -8.06 4.98
N MET A 138 -4.61 -8.26 5.01
CA MET A 138 -3.93 -9.51 5.31
C MET A 138 -3.33 -9.37 6.69
N THR A 139 -4.02 -9.89 7.71
CA THR A 139 -3.67 -9.57 9.10
C THR A 139 -3.15 -10.76 9.88
N SER A 140 -2.20 -10.50 10.78
CA SER A 140 -1.77 -11.46 11.80
C SER A 140 -1.41 -10.76 13.11
N GLY A 141 -1.62 -11.42 14.24
CA GLY A 141 -1.36 -10.89 15.57
C GLY A 141 -2.20 -11.56 16.64
N PRO A 142 -1.91 -11.30 17.92
CA PRO A 142 -2.55 -11.97 19.03
C PRO A 142 -4.04 -11.63 19.15
N GLN A 143 -4.82 -12.55 19.68
CA GLN A 143 -6.28 -12.37 19.85
C GLN A 143 -6.66 -11.09 20.61
N ALA A 144 -5.86 -10.69 21.59
CA ALA A 144 -6.09 -9.44 22.34
C ALA A 144 -6.03 -8.19 21.45
N ALA A 145 -5.12 -8.19 20.43
CA ALA A 145 -5.03 -7.12 19.44
C ALA A 145 -6.28 -7.07 18.55
N TYR A 146 -6.78 -8.22 18.11
CA TYR A 146 -8.01 -8.30 17.33
C TYR A 146 -9.25 -7.85 18.11
N ALA A 147 -9.37 -8.21 19.38
CA ALA A 147 -10.47 -7.77 20.23
C ALA A 147 -10.53 -6.23 20.33
N LYS A 148 -9.35 -5.58 20.38
CA LYS A 148 -9.26 -4.12 20.38
C LYS A 148 -9.47 -3.48 19.01
N ALA A 149 -9.08 -4.17 17.93
CA ALA A 149 -9.13 -3.69 16.56
C ALA A 149 -10.48 -3.86 15.86
N GLU A 150 -11.38 -4.71 16.37
CA GLU A 150 -12.55 -5.22 15.68
C GLU A 150 -13.37 -4.15 14.95
N THR A 151 -13.78 -3.11 15.65
CA THR A 151 -14.58 -2.02 15.07
C THR A 151 -13.78 -1.14 14.13
N VAL A 152 -12.48 -0.95 14.38
CA VAL A 152 -11.58 -0.16 13.54
C VAL A 152 -11.33 -0.89 12.23
N LEU A 153 -11.02 -2.17 12.25
CA LEU A 153 -10.84 -3.00 11.06
C LEU A 153 -12.10 -3.03 10.20
N ALA A 154 -13.29 -3.14 10.83
CA ALA A 154 -14.58 -3.08 10.12
C ALA A 154 -14.82 -1.70 9.47
N GLY A 155 -14.31 -0.62 10.05
CA GLY A 155 -14.44 0.74 9.50
C GLY A 155 -13.47 1.07 8.37
N MET A 156 -12.40 0.28 8.18
CA MET A 156 -11.37 0.58 7.18
C MET A 156 -11.26 -0.43 6.05
N ALA A 157 -11.86 -1.61 6.17
CA ALA A 157 -11.68 -2.69 5.18
C ALA A 157 -12.98 -3.47 4.93
N GLY A 158 -13.24 -3.78 3.66
CA GLY A 158 -14.35 -4.64 3.26
C GLY A 158 -14.08 -6.13 3.54
N LYS A 159 -12.81 -6.53 3.57
CA LYS A 159 -12.40 -7.90 3.86
C LYS A 159 -11.13 -7.95 4.71
N VAL A 160 -11.22 -8.57 5.88
CA VAL A 160 -10.10 -8.79 6.78
C VAL A 160 -9.82 -10.29 6.88
N TYR A 161 -8.63 -10.72 6.43
CA TYR A 161 -8.15 -12.09 6.58
C TYR A 161 -7.28 -12.19 7.83
N ARG A 162 -7.74 -12.95 8.83
CA ARG A 162 -6.93 -13.31 10.02
C ARG A 162 -6.11 -14.54 9.67
N LEU A 163 -4.81 -14.38 9.48
CA LEU A 163 -3.91 -15.41 8.96
C LEU A 163 -3.21 -16.21 10.07
N GLY A 164 -3.36 -15.77 11.31
CA GLY A 164 -2.84 -16.45 12.49
C GLY A 164 -2.49 -15.47 13.61
N ASP A 165 -2.08 -16.04 14.75
CA ASP A 165 -1.77 -15.28 15.96
C ASP A 165 -0.34 -14.75 16.02
N ALA A 166 0.57 -15.32 15.22
CA ALA A 166 1.96 -14.90 15.14
C ALA A 166 2.13 -13.74 14.13
N HIS A 167 2.84 -12.69 14.51
CA HIS A 167 3.20 -11.60 13.62
C HIS A 167 4.01 -12.08 12.41
N GLY A 168 3.96 -11.35 11.30
CA GLY A 168 4.69 -11.64 10.07
C GLY A 168 3.93 -12.49 9.05
N LEU A 169 2.82 -13.15 9.42
CA LEU A 169 2.00 -13.92 8.46
C LEU A 169 1.25 -13.00 7.50
N GLY A 170 0.77 -11.85 7.96
CA GLY A 170 0.18 -10.81 7.12
C GLY A 170 1.17 -10.34 6.05
N SER A 171 2.36 -9.95 6.49
CA SER A 171 3.46 -9.53 5.62
C SER A 171 3.91 -10.64 4.66
N LYS A 172 3.96 -11.92 5.09
CA LYS A 172 4.25 -13.05 4.19
C LYS A 172 3.26 -13.17 3.05
N VAL A 173 1.97 -13.11 3.35
CA VAL A 173 0.94 -13.16 2.31
C VAL A 173 0.98 -11.92 1.42
N LYS A 174 1.25 -10.75 2.02
CA LYS A 174 1.38 -9.50 1.26
C LYS A 174 2.52 -9.55 0.25
N ILE A 175 3.72 -10.00 0.61
CA ILE A 175 4.83 -10.08 -0.36
C ILE A 175 4.55 -11.07 -1.49
N ILE A 176 3.82 -12.17 -1.23
CA ILE A 176 3.38 -13.10 -2.28
C ILE A 176 2.37 -12.41 -3.21
N ASN A 177 1.44 -11.62 -2.65
CA ASN A 177 0.55 -10.79 -3.45
C ASN A 177 1.33 -9.78 -4.31
N GLN A 178 2.36 -9.12 -3.76
CA GLN A 178 3.18 -8.15 -4.50
C GLN A 178 4.04 -8.81 -5.58
N LEU A 179 4.49 -10.05 -5.35
CA LEU A 179 5.11 -10.88 -6.38
C LEU A 179 4.20 -10.96 -7.61
N LEU A 180 2.95 -11.42 -7.42
CA LEU A 180 2.00 -11.56 -8.53
C LEU A 180 1.67 -10.21 -9.15
N ALA A 181 1.40 -9.18 -8.34
CA ALA A 181 1.07 -7.85 -8.84
C ALA A 181 2.18 -7.28 -9.72
N GLY A 182 3.44 -7.31 -9.26
CA GLY A 182 4.58 -6.79 -10.00
C GLY A 182 4.85 -7.56 -11.30
N VAL A 183 4.77 -8.90 -11.26
CA VAL A 183 4.92 -9.75 -12.45
C VAL A 183 3.80 -9.46 -13.45
N HIS A 184 2.56 -9.33 -13.00
CA HIS A 184 1.43 -9.04 -13.89
C HIS A 184 1.53 -7.66 -14.54
N ILE A 185 1.98 -6.63 -13.80
CA ILE A 185 2.19 -5.29 -14.37
C ILE A 185 3.30 -5.33 -15.43
N ALA A 186 4.44 -5.96 -15.11
CA ALA A 186 5.54 -6.10 -16.04
C ALA A 186 5.13 -6.85 -17.32
N ALA A 187 4.43 -7.98 -17.17
CA ALA A 187 3.90 -8.75 -18.29
C ALA A 187 2.86 -7.97 -19.11
N SER A 188 2.01 -7.18 -18.44
CA SER A 188 1.03 -6.31 -19.10
C SER A 188 1.72 -5.24 -19.97
N ALA A 189 2.75 -4.61 -19.42
CA ALA A 189 3.53 -3.61 -20.15
C ALA A 189 4.25 -4.22 -21.37
N GLU A 190 4.87 -5.40 -21.21
CA GLU A 190 5.52 -6.12 -22.30
C GLU A 190 4.52 -6.53 -23.38
N ALA A 191 3.36 -7.06 -23.02
CA ALA A 191 2.32 -7.46 -23.96
C ALA A 191 1.78 -6.26 -24.75
N MET A 192 1.48 -5.14 -24.08
CA MET A 192 1.03 -3.92 -24.76
C MET A 192 2.12 -3.35 -25.67
N ALA A 193 3.37 -3.34 -25.22
CA ALA A 193 4.50 -2.87 -26.02
C ALA A 193 4.68 -3.71 -27.29
N LEU A 194 4.58 -5.05 -27.19
CA LEU A 194 4.64 -5.94 -28.34
C LEU A 194 3.48 -5.67 -29.29
N GLY A 195 2.24 -5.53 -28.80
CA GLY A 195 1.08 -5.24 -29.64
C GLY A 195 1.22 -3.93 -30.40
N LEU A 196 1.68 -2.86 -29.73
CA LEU A 196 1.96 -1.58 -30.39
C LEU A 196 3.06 -1.72 -31.46
N ARG A 197 4.11 -2.47 -31.18
CA ARG A 197 5.19 -2.75 -32.14
C ARG A 197 4.72 -3.47 -33.39
N GLU A 198 3.79 -4.40 -33.24
CA GLU A 198 3.16 -5.17 -34.32
C GLU A 198 2.02 -4.40 -35.03
N GLY A 199 1.76 -3.14 -34.64
CA GLY A 199 0.75 -2.28 -35.27
C GLY A 199 -0.68 -2.61 -34.84
N VAL A 200 -0.89 -3.30 -33.73
CA VAL A 200 -2.23 -3.56 -33.18
C VAL A 200 -2.74 -2.30 -32.51
N ASP A 201 -4.01 -1.96 -32.75
CA ASP A 201 -4.66 -0.85 -32.05
C ASP A 201 -4.73 -1.13 -30.53
N ALA A 202 -4.28 -0.14 -29.74
CA ALA A 202 -4.12 -0.32 -28.30
C ALA A 202 -5.46 -0.53 -27.56
N ASP A 203 -6.53 0.20 -27.95
CA ASP A 203 -7.84 0.07 -27.33
C ASP A 203 -8.45 -1.31 -27.68
N ALA A 204 -8.32 -1.75 -28.95
CA ALA A 204 -8.78 -3.09 -29.37
C ALA A 204 -8.01 -4.22 -28.65
N LEU A 205 -6.70 -4.07 -28.50
CA LEU A 205 -5.87 -5.06 -27.78
C LEU A 205 -6.32 -5.19 -26.31
N TYR A 206 -6.56 -4.05 -25.65
CA TYR A 206 -7.07 -4.03 -24.27
C TYR A 206 -8.43 -4.75 -24.17
N GLU A 207 -9.37 -4.41 -25.06
CA GLU A 207 -10.71 -5.01 -25.07
C GLU A 207 -10.64 -6.55 -25.24
N VAL A 208 -9.86 -7.02 -26.20
CA VAL A 208 -9.72 -8.46 -26.46
C VAL A 208 -9.12 -9.19 -25.27
N ILE A 209 -8.02 -8.66 -24.69
CA ILE A 209 -7.32 -9.34 -23.59
C ILE A 209 -8.20 -9.37 -22.35
N THR A 210 -8.93 -8.30 -22.02
CA THR A 210 -9.81 -8.27 -20.84
C THR A 210 -10.93 -9.32 -20.90
N HIS A 211 -11.29 -9.80 -22.08
CA HIS A 211 -12.27 -10.88 -22.29
C HIS A 211 -11.63 -12.24 -22.62
N SER A 212 -10.32 -12.36 -22.47
CA SER A 212 -9.54 -13.55 -22.83
C SER A 212 -8.78 -14.13 -21.64
N ALA A 213 -8.24 -15.36 -21.80
CA ALA A 213 -7.52 -16.07 -20.75
C ALA A 213 -6.20 -15.38 -20.30
N GLY A 214 -5.66 -14.47 -21.10
CA GLY A 214 -4.45 -13.70 -20.76
C GLY A 214 -4.69 -12.55 -19.78
N ASN A 215 -5.93 -12.31 -19.38
CA ASN A 215 -6.30 -11.23 -18.50
C ASN A 215 -5.77 -11.41 -17.07
N SER A 216 -5.60 -10.29 -16.38
CA SER A 216 -5.39 -10.21 -14.93
C SER A 216 -6.01 -8.93 -14.36
N TRP A 217 -6.32 -8.92 -13.06
CA TRP A 217 -6.78 -7.68 -12.42
C TRP A 217 -5.80 -6.51 -12.60
N MET A 218 -4.50 -6.79 -12.63
CA MET A 218 -3.49 -5.74 -12.85
C MET A 218 -3.51 -5.23 -14.29
N PHE A 219 -3.74 -6.11 -15.29
CA PHE A 219 -3.91 -5.70 -16.68
C PHE A 219 -5.10 -4.75 -16.82
N GLU A 220 -6.29 -5.15 -16.33
CA GLU A 220 -7.50 -4.31 -16.37
C GLU A 220 -7.30 -2.95 -15.70
N ASN A 221 -6.53 -2.91 -14.63
CA ASN A 221 -6.39 -1.72 -13.80
C ASN A 221 -5.27 -0.78 -14.28
N ARG A 222 -4.20 -1.31 -14.91
CA ARG A 222 -3.01 -0.53 -15.30
C ARG A 222 -2.99 -0.14 -16.78
N VAL A 223 -3.46 -0.98 -17.67
CA VAL A 223 -3.48 -0.64 -19.11
C VAL A 223 -4.30 0.61 -19.42
N PRO A 224 -5.43 0.91 -18.77
CA PRO A 224 -6.13 2.18 -18.97
C PRO A 224 -5.30 3.44 -18.72
N HIS A 225 -4.28 3.41 -17.85
CA HIS A 225 -3.32 4.52 -17.68
C HIS A 225 -2.49 4.71 -18.93
N ILE A 226 -2.01 3.61 -19.53
CA ILE A 226 -1.25 3.61 -20.78
C ILE A 226 -2.10 4.19 -21.93
N LEU A 227 -3.35 3.71 -22.07
CA LEU A 227 -4.27 4.14 -23.12
C LEU A 227 -4.60 5.64 -23.04
N LYS A 228 -4.66 6.19 -21.83
CA LYS A 228 -4.94 7.61 -21.59
C LYS A 228 -3.69 8.49 -21.57
N ALA A 229 -2.52 7.89 -21.65
CA ALA A 229 -1.24 8.57 -21.38
C ALA A 229 -1.22 9.30 -20.02
N ASP A 230 -1.97 8.81 -19.02
CA ASP A 230 -2.03 9.37 -17.67
C ASP A 230 -1.20 8.51 -16.71
N TYR A 231 0.00 8.96 -16.46
CA TYR A 231 0.94 8.31 -15.54
C TYR A 231 0.96 8.99 -14.15
N THR A 232 -0.10 9.70 -13.77
CA THR A 232 -0.29 10.21 -12.41
C THR A 232 -0.34 9.02 -11.44
N PRO A 233 0.56 8.94 -10.44
CA PRO A 233 0.74 7.72 -9.68
C PRO A 233 -0.43 7.45 -8.73
N LEU A 234 -1.11 6.33 -8.95
CA LEU A 234 -1.91 5.65 -7.93
C LEU A 234 -1.02 4.69 -7.12
N SER A 235 -0.02 4.11 -7.77
CA SER A 235 1.11 3.39 -7.19
C SER A 235 2.33 3.71 -8.08
N ALA A 236 3.43 4.16 -7.51
CA ALA A 236 4.59 4.56 -8.29
C ALA A 236 5.46 3.36 -8.68
N VAL A 237 6.24 3.49 -9.78
CA VAL A 237 7.28 2.53 -10.20
C VAL A 237 8.18 2.13 -9.03
N ASP A 238 8.65 3.11 -8.23
CA ASP A 238 9.55 2.86 -7.09
C ASP A 238 8.92 2.02 -5.97
N ILE A 239 7.59 1.94 -5.90
CA ILE A 239 6.90 1.01 -4.98
C ILE A 239 7.22 -0.44 -5.38
N PHE A 240 7.20 -0.77 -6.68
CA PHE A 240 7.53 -2.12 -7.14
C PHE A 240 9.04 -2.40 -7.16
N VAL A 241 9.88 -1.40 -7.31
CA VAL A 241 11.33 -1.53 -7.02
C VAL A 241 11.52 -2.02 -5.59
N LYS A 242 10.86 -1.39 -4.63
CA LYS A 242 10.92 -1.78 -3.20
C LYS A 242 10.24 -3.14 -2.95
N ASP A 243 8.99 -3.30 -3.40
CA ASP A 243 8.18 -4.47 -3.04
C ASP A 243 8.73 -5.77 -3.64
N LEU A 244 9.14 -5.76 -4.91
CA LEU A 244 9.82 -6.92 -5.52
C LEU A 244 11.21 -7.14 -4.91
N GLY A 245 11.90 -6.09 -4.47
CA GLY A 245 13.12 -6.21 -3.67
C GLY A 245 12.88 -7.02 -2.40
N LEU A 246 11.84 -6.70 -1.61
CA LEU A 246 11.45 -7.45 -0.40
C LEU A 246 11.09 -8.92 -0.73
N VAL A 247 10.40 -9.17 -1.84
CA VAL A 247 10.08 -10.50 -2.34
C VAL A 247 11.37 -11.30 -2.59
N LEU A 248 12.31 -10.73 -3.35
CA LEU A 248 13.58 -11.37 -3.72
C LEU A 248 14.48 -11.61 -2.50
N ASP A 249 14.54 -10.67 -1.56
CA ASP A 249 15.32 -10.82 -0.33
C ASP A 249 14.75 -11.94 0.56
N THR A 250 13.42 -12.02 0.68
CA THR A 250 12.76 -13.10 1.42
C THR A 250 13.04 -14.47 0.77
N ALA A 251 12.98 -14.56 -0.55
CA ALA A 251 13.26 -15.79 -1.29
C ALA A 251 14.75 -16.16 -1.18
N ARG A 252 15.66 -15.19 -1.23
CA ARG A 252 17.11 -15.41 -1.05
C ARG A 252 17.41 -16.02 0.31
N ALA A 253 16.77 -15.55 1.38
CA ALA A 253 16.95 -16.09 2.72
C ALA A 253 16.55 -17.58 2.82
N SER A 254 15.54 -18.01 2.06
CA SER A 254 15.10 -19.41 1.99
C SER A 254 15.72 -20.22 0.83
N LYS A 255 16.63 -19.61 0.04
CA LYS A 255 17.24 -20.20 -1.15
C LYS A 255 16.20 -20.67 -2.19
N PHE A 256 15.07 -19.95 -2.28
CA PHE A 256 13.99 -20.26 -3.20
C PHE A 256 14.14 -19.46 -4.51
N PRO A 257 14.14 -20.08 -5.71
CA PRO A 257 14.31 -19.38 -6.98
C PRO A 257 13.02 -18.65 -7.40
N LEU A 258 13.16 -17.38 -7.84
CA LEU A 258 12.06 -16.55 -8.36
C LEU A 258 12.42 -15.93 -9.71
N PRO A 259 12.54 -16.70 -10.81
CA PRO A 259 13.01 -16.17 -12.09
C PRO A 259 12.11 -15.06 -12.67
N LEU A 260 10.78 -15.21 -12.62
CA LEU A 260 9.84 -14.21 -13.14
C LEU A 260 9.90 -12.92 -12.34
N SER A 261 9.92 -13.00 -11.01
CA SER A 261 10.01 -11.83 -10.15
C SER A 261 11.33 -11.09 -10.30
N ALA A 262 12.44 -11.82 -10.49
CA ALA A 262 13.75 -11.23 -10.73
C ALA A 262 13.75 -10.41 -12.03
N THR A 263 13.19 -10.97 -13.10
CA THR A 263 13.06 -10.27 -14.39
C THR A 263 12.15 -9.04 -14.27
N ALA A 264 10.97 -9.19 -13.68
CA ALA A 264 10.06 -8.07 -13.45
C ALA A 264 10.71 -6.96 -12.61
N HIS A 265 11.45 -7.32 -11.55
CA HIS A 265 12.18 -6.34 -10.74
C HIS A 265 13.19 -5.55 -11.55
N GLN A 266 13.94 -6.20 -12.47
CA GLN A 266 14.87 -5.50 -13.36
C GLN A 266 14.15 -4.51 -14.31
N MET A 267 12.96 -4.82 -14.77
CA MET A 267 12.16 -3.90 -15.60
C MET A 267 11.77 -2.65 -14.80
N PHE A 268 11.31 -2.80 -13.55
CA PHE A 268 11.02 -1.65 -12.69
C PHE A 268 12.29 -0.85 -12.33
N MET A 269 13.41 -1.51 -12.07
CA MET A 269 14.71 -0.86 -11.86
C MET A 269 15.13 -0.05 -13.09
N GLN A 270 14.95 -0.58 -14.30
CA GLN A 270 15.22 0.12 -15.54
C GLN A 270 14.34 1.36 -15.70
N ALA A 271 13.03 1.24 -15.44
CA ALA A 271 12.10 2.36 -15.48
C ALA A 271 12.47 3.46 -14.46
N SER A 272 12.78 3.06 -13.23
CA SER A 272 13.23 4.00 -12.19
C SER A 272 14.51 4.73 -12.57
N SER A 273 15.53 4.01 -13.08
CA SER A 273 16.80 4.60 -13.51
C SER A 273 16.66 5.52 -14.72
N ALA A 274 15.64 5.30 -15.56
CA ALA A 274 15.28 6.18 -16.68
C ALA A 274 14.51 7.45 -16.26
N GLY A 275 14.25 7.63 -14.96
CA GLY A 275 13.59 8.82 -14.41
C GLY A 275 12.09 8.68 -14.17
N PHE A 276 11.50 7.48 -14.39
CA PHE A 276 10.07 7.24 -14.24
C PHE A 276 9.67 6.75 -12.83
N GLY A 277 10.61 6.74 -11.87
CA GLY A 277 10.41 6.18 -10.54
C GLY A 277 9.19 6.73 -9.79
N ARG A 278 8.83 8.00 -10.02
CA ARG A 278 7.71 8.68 -9.38
C ARG A 278 6.41 8.64 -10.19
N GLU A 279 6.44 8.13 -11.41
CA GLU A 279 5.26 7.93 -12.22
C GLU A 279 4.49 6.67 -11.78
N ASP A 280 3.24 6.54 -12.27
CA ASP A 280 2.44 5.34 -12.05
C ASP A 280 3.19 4.08 -12.51
N ASP A 281 3.00 2.97 -11.83
CA ASP A 281 3.72 1.72 -12.09
C ASP A 281 3.48 1.17 -13.51
N SER A 282 2.42 1.60 -14.19
CA SER A 282 2.19 1.35 -15.62
C SER A 282 3.24 2.01 -16.54
N ALA A 283 3.97 3.03 -16.05
CA ALA A 283 5.05 3.67 -16.79
C ALA A 283 6.23 2.73 -17.09
N VAL A 284 6.27 1.54 -16.50
CA VAL A 284 7.24 0.49 -16.87
C VAL A 284 7.20 0.16 -18.36
N ILE A 285 6.09 0.40 -19.07
CA ILE A 285 6.01 0.24 -20.53
C ILE A 285 7.02 1.15 -21.28
N LYS A 286 7.39 2.28 -20.70
CA LYS A 286 8.29 3.26 -21.34
C LYS A 286 9.73 2.76 -21.53
N ILE A 287 10.09 1.60 -20.92
CA ILE A 287 11.41 0.99 -21.14
C ILE A 287 11.57 0.32 -22.51
N PHE A 288 10.47 0.04 -23.22
CA PHE A 288 10.50 -0.64 -24.51
C PHE A 288 10.77 0.36 -25.62
N PRO A 289 11.87 0.18 -26.41
CA PRO A 289 12.20 1.10 -27.48
C PRO A 289 11.39 0.84 -28.75
N GLY A 290 11.20 1.89 -29.54
CA GLY A 290 10.64 1.79 -30.89
C GLY A 290 9.17 1.43 -30.93
N ILE A 291 8.42 1.86 -29.94
CA ILE A 291 6.95 1.83 -29.91
C ILE A 291 6.42 3.25 -29.85
N ASP A 292 5.27 3.48 -30.46
CA ASP A 292 4.53 4.73 -30.34
C ASP A 292 3.47 4.57 -29.23
N LEU A 293 3.75 5.15 -28.07
CA LEU A 293 2.81 5.13 -26.94
C LEU A 293 1.57 5.99 -27.26
N PRO A 294 0.38 5.57 -26.79
CA PRO A 294 -0.81 6.42 -26.86
C PRO A 294 -0.54 7.82 -26.29
N THR A 295 -1.13 8.83 -26.91
CA THR A 295 -1.09 10.21 -26.44
C THR A 295 -2.42 10.58 -25.80
N ALA A 296 -2.41 11.55 -24.87
CA ALA A 296 -3.63 12.03 -24.24
C ALA A 296 -4.62 12.47 -25.32
N LYS A 297 -5.81 11.84 -25.35
CA LYS A 297 -6.89 12.28 -26.24
C LYS A 297 -7.34 13.66 -25.74
N PRO A 298 -7.50 14.67 -26.62
CA PRO A 298 -8.08 15.93 -26.21
C PRO A 298 -9.48 15.66 -25.65
N ASP A 299 -9.78 16.31 -24.49
CA ASP A 299 -11.12 16.20 -23.89
C ASP A 299 -12.16 16.47 -24.97
N SER A 300 -13.03 15.51 -25.21
CA SER A 300 -14.19 15.71 -26.08
C SER A 300 -15.09 16.75 -25.39
N VAL A 301 -15.10 17.96 -25.95
CA VAL A 301 -15.94 19.08 -25.54
C VAL A 301 -17.41 18.73 -25.63
#